data_5989fc6a2b5078b9bdfa614dc56de003
#
_entry.id   5989fc6a2b5078b9bdfa614dc56de003
#
_cell.length_a   1.000
_cell.length_b   1.000
_cell.length_c   1.000
_cell.angle_alpha   90.00
_cell.angle_beta   90.00
_cell.angle_gamma   90.00
#
_symmetry.space_group_name_H-M   'P 1'
#
loop_
_entity.id
_entity.type
_entity.pdbx_description
1 polymer ?
#
loop_
_entity_poly.entity_id
_entity_poly.type
_entity_poly.pdbx_seq_one_letter_code
_entity_poly.pdbx_strand_id
1 'polypeptide(L)'
;ILRRDIYEQCGGYDESMRSDFEDWDFFLSMLETSPKSVIGIVDKPLIWYRTAPASSNIRSMDKRLELMRFMIEKHVSSYHDHIVDALLGVEAISNFRLYNWENEVIHAITNYQEFSRASKDFLKSPTYGDGGMASAVRIVSRGEEK
;
A
#
# COMPACT_ATOMS: atom_id res chain seq x y z
N ILE A 1 -9.22 -1.83 -17.79
CA ILE A 1 -9.76 -1.14 -19.01
C ILE A 1 -10.09 0.29 -18.60
N LEU A 2 -9.57 1.25 -19.33
CA LEU A 2 -9.76 2.68 -19.09
C LEU A 2 -10.47 3.30 -20.28
N ARG A 3 -11.41 4.18 -20.03
CA ARG A 3 -12.05 4.99 -21.07
C ARG A 3 -11.11 6.13 -21.47
N ARG A 4 -10.96 6.35 -22.76
CA ARG A 4 -10.04 7.35 -23.31
C ARG A 4 -10.42 8.79 -22.93
N ASP A 5 -11.72 9.08 -22.93
CA ASP A 5 -12.24 10.39 -22.54
C ASP A 5 -11.91 10.74 -21.09
N ILE A 6 -11.95 9.79 -20.18
CA ILE A 6 -11.55 10.01 -18.78
C ILE A 6 -10.05 10.24 -18.68
N TYR A 7 -9.23 9.46 -19.42
CA TYR A 7 -7.80 9.68 -19.46
C TYR A 7 -7.42 11.10 -19.95
N GLU A 8 -8.08 11.57 -20.98
CA GLU A 8 -7.85 12.92 -21.53
C GLU A 8 -8.34 14.01 -20.55
N GLN A 9 -9.45 13.79 -19.86
CA GLN A 9 -9.99 14.75 -18.87
C GLN A 9 -9.13 14.86 -17.62
N CYS A 10 -8.58 13.76 -17.11
CA CYS A 10 -7.72 13.81 -15.92
C CYS A 10 -6.27 14.23 -16.21
N GLY A 11 -5.91 14.43 -17.48
CA GLY A 11 -4.57 14.84 -17.87
C GLY A 11 -3.53 13.73 -17.94
N GLY A 12 -3.94 12.47 -17.76
CA GLY A 12 -3.04 11.30 -17.78
C GLY A 12 -2.19 11.17 -16.52
N TYR A 13 -1.05 10.52 -16.65
CA TYR A 13 -0.08 10.38 -15.56
C TYR A 13 0.71 11.67 -15.32
N ASP A 14 0.97 12.00 -14.06
CA ASP A 14 1.86 13.11 -13.71
C ASP A 14 3.33 12.71 -13.92
N GLU A 15 3.92 13.19 -15.01
CA GLU A 15 5.30 12.87 -15.40
C GLU A 15 6.36 13.43 -14.41
N SER A 16 5.98 14.32 -13.50
CA SER A 16 6.85 14.80 -12.43
C SER A 16 7.03 13.77 -11.30
N MET A 17 6.08 12.85 -11.15
CA MET A 17 6.09 11.79 -10.16
C MET A 17 6.97 10.62 -10.62
N ARG A 18 8.28 10.72 -10.34
CA ARG A 18 9.27 9.68 -10.72
C ARG A 18 9.63 8.73 -9.59
N SER A 19 9.00 8.88 -8.44
CA SER A 19 9.39 8.21 -7.18
C SER A 19 8.34 7.28 -6.61
N ASP A 20 7.50 6.71 -7.46
CA ASP A 20 6.34 5.87 -7.12
C ASP A 20 5.08 6.66 -6.69
N PHE A 21 3.96 5.98 -6.53
CA PHE A 21 2.60 6.50 -6.28
C PHE A 21 1.95 7.19 -7.49
N GLU A 22 2.58 7.15 -8.67
CA GLU A 22 2.05 7.70 -9.91
C GLU A 22 0.73 7.04 -10.33
N ASP A 23 0.56 5.76 -10.04
CA ASP A 23 -0.67 5.03 -10.25
C ASP A 23 -1.78 5.48 -9.30
N TRP A 24 -1.44 5.75 -8.05
CA TRP A 24 -2.39 6.24 -7.05
C TRP A 24 -2.87 7.65 -7.38
N ASP A 25 -1.95 8.54 -7.73
CA ASP A 25 -2.25 9.89 -8.23
C ASP A 25 -3.19 9.84 -9.42
N PHE A 26 -2.87 9.00 -10.39
CA PHE A 26 -3.68 8.81 -11.59
C PHE A 26 -5.10 8.31 -11.27
N PHE A 27 -5.26 7.37 -10.33
CA PHE A 27 -6.57 6.88 -9.92
C PHE A 27 -7.40 7.97 -9.22
N LEU A 28 -6.79 8.79 -8.37
CA LEU A 28 -7.48 9.92 -7.74
C LEU A 28 -7.86 10.97 -8.78
N SER A 29 -6.96 11.33 -9.67
CA SER A 29 -7.23 12.26 -10.76
C SER A 29 -8.38 11.79 -11.65
N MET A 30 -8.49 10.50 -11.94
CA MET A 30 -9.62 9.94 -12.68
C MET A 30 -10.94 10.05 -11.90
N LEU A 31 -10.93 9.78 -10.61
CA LEU A 31 -12.13 9.87 -9.78
C LEU A 31 -12.61 11.32 -9.66
N GLU A 32 -11.70 12.27 -9.65
CA GLU A 32 -12.00 13.71 -9.57
C GLU A 32 -12.59 14.31 -10.86
N THR A 33 -12.52 13.60 -11.99
CA THR A 33 -13.12 14.10 -13.25
C THR A 33 -14.63 14.27 -13.18
N SER A 34 -15.31 13.49 -12.36
CA SER A 34 -16.77 13.56 -12.20
C SER A 34 -17.21 12.86 -10.90
N PRO A 35 -18.25 13.39 -10.22
CA PRO A 35 -18.87 12.69 -9.09
C PRO A 35 -19.45 11.31 -9.43
N LYS A 36 -19.56 10.98 -10.71
CA LYS A 36 -20.03 9.69 -11.21
C LYS A 36 -18.90 8.77 -11.65
N SER A 37 -17.65 9.24 -11.57
CA SER A 37 -16.48 8.41 -11.88
C SER A 37 -16.33 7.29 -10.87
N VAL A 38 -16.12 6.07 -11.35
CA VAL A 38 -15.96 4.87 -10.51
C VAL A 38 -14.83 4.01 -11.06
N ILE A 39 -14.11 3.36 -10.17
CA ILE A 39 -13.14 2.32 -10.51
C ILE A 39 -13.76 0.96 -10.17
N GLY A 40 -14.02 0.16 -11.19
CA GLY A 40 -14.56 -1.20 -11.03
C GLY A 40 -13.46 -2.20 -10.68
N ILE A 41 -13.71 -3.07 -9.74
CA ILE A 41 -12.81 -4.17 -9.38
C ILE A 41 -13.28 -5.44 -10.09
N VAL A 42 -12.36 -6.13 -10.75
CA VAL A 42 -12.62 -7.46 -11.31
C VAL A 42 -12.19 -8.49 -10.27
N ASP A 43 -13.15 -9.20 -9.71
CA ASP A 43 -12.92 -10.21 -8.67
C ASP A 43 -12.35 -11.53 -9.25
N LYS A 44 -11.18 -11.39 -9.86
CA LYS A 44 -10.41 -12.52 -10.42
C LYS A 44 -8.93 -12.17 -10.46
N PRO A 45 -8.02 -13.11 -10.21
CA PRO A 45 -6.59 -12.90 -10.39
C PRO A 45 -6.25 -12.86 -11.89
N LEU A 46 -6.10 -11.67 -12.44
CA LEU A 46 -5.86 -11.45 -13.88
C LEU A 46 -4.43 -11.04 -14.21
N ILE A 47 -3.59 -10.77 -13.19
CA ILE A 47 -2.25 -10.24 -13.38
C ILE A 47 -1.25 -11.08 -12.59
N TRP A 48 -0.16 -11.48 -13.25
CA TRP A 48 1.02 -12.00 -12.58
C TRP A 48 1.89 -10.83 -12.13
N TYR A 49 2.01 -10.65 -10.82
CA TYR A 49 2.82 -9.58 -10.27
C TYR A 49 4.20 -10.09 -9.88
N ARG A 50 5.24 -9.58 -10.54
CA ARG A 50 6.63 -9.91 -10.22
C ARG A 50 7.08 -9.11 -9.00
N THR A 51 7.53 -9.81 -7.96
CA THR A 51 8.15 -9.20 -6.79
C THR A 51 9.68 -9.35 -6.88
N ALA A 52 10.40 -8.29 -6.51
CA ALA A 52 11.85 -8.31 -6.45
C ALA A 52 12.34 -7.43 -5.28
N PRO A 53 13.46 -7.79 -4.62
CA PRO A 53 13.98 -7.03 -3.48
C PRO A 53 14.31 -5.56 -3.79
N ALA A 54 14.68 -5.27 -5.04
CA ALA A 54 15.01 -3.93 -5.52
C ALA A 54 13.87 -3.27 -6.30
N SER A 55 12.62 -3.72 -6.12
CA SER A 55 11.47 -3.11 -6.79
C SER A 55 11.22 -1.68 -6.30
N SER A 56 10.62 -0.85 -7.14
CA SER A 56 10.19 0.51 -6.80
C SER A 56 9.37 0.53 -5.52
N ASN A 57 8.39 -0.36 -5.40
CA ASN A 57 7.54 -0.46 -4.22
C ASN A 57 8.29 -0.65 -2.89
N ILE A 58 9.46 -1.28 -2.90
CA ILE A 58 10.28 -1.42 -1.69
C ILE A 58 11.06 -0.14 -1.41
N ARG A 59 11.59 0.49 -2.45
CA ARG A 59 12.33 1.75 -2.33
C ARG A 59 11.45 2.91 -1.89
N SER A 60 10.19 2.94 -2.33
CA SER A 60 9.23 3.99 -1.95
C SER A 60 8.82 3.94 -0.49
N MET A 61 9.00 2.79 0.20
CA MET A 61 8.67 2.69 1.62
C MET A 61 9.45 3.67 2.49
N ASP A 62 10.70 3.97 2.17
CA ASP A 62 11.52 4.91 2.91
C ASP A 62 11.02 6.37 2.78
N LYS A 63 10.34 6.67 1.66
CA LYS A 63 9.77 7.99 1.36
C LYS A 63 8.25 8.04 1.51
N ARG A 64 7.64 6.98 2.05
CA ARG A 64 6.19 6.82 2.05
C ARG A 64 5.45 8.02 2.65
N LEU A 65 5.91 8.57 3.77
CA LEU A 65 5.25 9.70 4.42
C LEU A 65 5.35 10.99 3.59
N GLU A 66 6.47 11.19 2.91
CA GLU A 66 6.68 12.32 1.99
C GLU A 66 5.73 12.21 0.79
N LEU A 67 5.67 11.02 0.18
CA LEU A 67 4.77 10.74 -0.95
C LEU A 67 3.30 10.88 -0.54
N MET A 68 2.92 10.36 0.63
CA MET A 68 1.56 10.51 1.16
C MET A 68 1.20 11.98 1.41
N ARG A 69 2.13 12.78 1.95
CA ARG A 69 1.92 14.22 2.10
C ARG A 69 1.63 14.88 0.76
N PHE A 70 2.48 14.62 -0.24
CA PHE A 70 2.30 15.15 -1.59
C PHE A 70 0.93 14.78 -2.16
N MET A 71 0.52 13.52 -2.04
CA MET A 71 -0.79 13.03 -2.49
C MET A 71 -1.95 13.76 -1.81
N ILE A 72 -1.88 13.93 -0.49
CA ILE A 72 -2.92 14.63 0.28
C ILE A 72 -3.00 16.11 -0.12
N GLU A 73 -1.86 16.76 -0.29
CA GLU A 73 -1.79 18.18 -0.68
C GLU A 73 -2.29 18.39 -2.12
N LYS A 74 -1.97 17.50 -3.04
CA LYS A 74 -2.41 17.55 -4.43
C LYS A 74 -3.92 17.31 -4.58
N HIS A 75 -4.46 16.36 -3.85
CA HIS A 75 -5.88 15.97 -3.89
C HIS A 75 -6.66 16.44 -2.65
N VAL A 76 -6.32 17.64 -2.14
CA VAL A 76 -6.84 18.13 -0.86
C VAL A 76 -8.37 18.15 -0.78
N SER A 77 -9.06 18.47 -1.87
CA SER A 77 -10.53 18.50 -1.91
C SER A 77 -11.11 17.13 -1.71
N SER A 78 -10.60 16.12 -2.40
CA SER A 78 -11.06 14.72 -2.24
C SER A 78 -10.79 14.18 -0.84
N TYR A 79 -9.62 14.49 -0.28
CA TYR A 79 -9.32 14.12 1.11
C TYR A 79 -10.19 14.85 2.12
N HIS A 80 -10.50 16.13 1.89
CA HIS A 80 -11.42 16.89 2.75
C HIS A 80 -12.82 16.30 2.72
N ASP A 81 -13.35 16.01 1.55
CA ASP A 81 -14.71 15.52 1.38
C ASP A 81 -14.92 14.10 1.93
N HIS A 82 -13.83 13.30 1.98
CA HIS A 82 -13.85 11.90 2.43
C HIS A 82 -12.99 11.65 3.68
N ILE A 83 -12.68 12.70 4.46
CA ILE A 83 -11.74 12.58 5.58
C ILE A 83 -12.18 11.55 6.63
N VAL A 84 -13.47 11.45 6.91
CA VAL A 84 -14.00 10.50 7.89
C VAL A 84 -13.77 9.06 7.40
N ASP A 85 -14.12 8.76 6.16
CA ASP A 85 -13.94 7.42 5.59
C ASP A 85 -12.46 7.05 5.48
N ALA A 86 -11.62 8.01 5.10
CA ALA A 86 -10.17 7.81 5.05
C ALA A 86 -9.57 7.48 6.42
N LEU A 87 -9.94 8.23 7.46
CA LEU A 87 -9.47 7.99 8.82
C LEU A 87 -9.99 6.66 9.39
N LEU A 88 -11.26 6.35 9.19
CA LEU A 88 -11.84 5.07 9.60
C LEU A 88 -11.19 3.88 8.88
N GLY A 89 -10.87 4.04 7.59
CA GLY A 89 -10.15 3.03 6.83
C GLY A 89 -8.74 2.77 7.37
N VAL A 90 -7.99 3.82 7.68
CA VAL A 90 -6.65 3.70 8.30
C VAL A 90 -6.74 3.04 9.66
N GLU A 91 -7.71 3.44 10.50
CA GLU A 91 -7.92 2.86 11.83
C GLU A 91 -8.28 1.37 11.75
N ALA A 92 -9.19 1.00 10.85
CA ALA A 92 -9.58 -0.39 10.65
C ALA A 92 -8.39 -1.27 10.24
N ILE A 93 -7.55 -0.80 9.31
CA ILE A 93 -6.35 -1.53 8.87
C ILE A 93 -5.33 -1.62 10.02
N SER A 94 -5.13 -0.55 10.78
CA SER A 94 -4.20 -0.53 11.90
C SER A 94 -4.63 -1.51 12.98
N ASN A 95 -5.91 -1.52 13.36
CA ASN A 95 -6.45 -2.46 14.34
C ASN A 95 -6.37 -3.91 13.87
N PHE A 96 -6.65 -4.18 12.60
CA PHE A 96 -6.50 -5.52 12.03
C PHE A 96 -5.04 -6.02 12.08
N ARG A 97 -4.07 -5.16 11.81
CA ARG A 97 -2.64 -5.51 11.90
C ARG A 97 -2.20 -5.76 13.33
N LEU A 98 -2.63 -4.94 14.29
CA LEU A 98 -2.37 -5.15 15.71
C LEU A 98 -2.96 -6.46 16.20
N TYR A 99 -4.21 -6.73 15.87
CA TYR A 99 -4.89 -7.98 16.24
C TYR A 99 -4.14 -9.22 15.72
N ASN A 100 -3.70 -9.21 14.47
CA ASN A 100 -2.93 -10.32 13.91
C ASN A 100 -1.57 -10.50 14.63
N TRP A 101 -0.92 -9.40 14.96
CA TRP A 101 0.33 -9.43 15.72
C TRP A 101 0.13 -9.99 17.13
N GLU A 102 -0.88 -9.51 17.85
CA GLU A 102 -1.21 -9.98 19.17
C GLU A 102 -1.54 -11.47 19.19
N ASN A 103 -2.31 -11.96 18.21
CA ASN A 103 -2.60 -13.38 18.06
C ASN A 103 -1.33 -14.21 17.83
N GLU A 104 -0.38 -13.72 17.04
CA GLU A 104 0.89 -14.44 16.84
C GLU A 104 1.71 -14.52 18.13
N VAL A 105 1.76 -13.44 18.89
CA VAL A 105 2.43 -13.42 20.21
C VAL A 105 1.78 -14.40 21.16
N ILE A 106 0.46 -14.38 21.27
CA ILE A 106 -0.30 -15.29 22.13
C ILE A 106 -0.07 -16.74 21.70
N HIS A 107 -0.14 -17.02 20.40
CA HIS A 107 0.06 -18.36 19.86
C HIS A 107 1.47 -18.88 20.15
N ALA A 108 2.50 -18.06 19.97
CA ALA A 108 3.87 -18.42 20.27
C ALA A 108 4.08 -18.72 21.76
N ILE A 109 3.52 -17.90 22.66
CA ILE A 109 3.61 -18.10 24.12
C ILE A 109 2.87 -19.38 24.54
N THR A 110 1.64 -19.57 24.04
CA THR A 110 0.78 -20.70 24.45
C THR A 110 1.34 -22.05 23.99
N ASN A 111 1.95 -22.10 22.81
CA ASN A 111 2.43 -23.36 22.23
C ASN A 111 3.95 -23.55 22.42
N TYR A 112 4.61 -22.69 23.15
CA TYR A 112 6.08 -22.72 23.32
C TYR A 112 6.83 -22.72 21.97
N GLN A 113 6.22 -22.12 20.96
CA GLN A 113 6.81 -22.02 19.64
C GLN A 113 7.62 -20.74 19.51
N GLU A 114 8.64 -20.80 18.69
CA GLU A 114 9.35 -19.60 18.32
C GLU A 114 8.48 -18.72 17.39
N PHE A 115 8.66 -17.41 17.48
CA PHE A 115 8.05 -16.50 16.52
C PHE A 115 8.38 -16.89 15.09
N SER A 116 7.43 -16.68 14.19
CA SER A 116 7.66 -16.81 12.77
C SER A 116 8.86 -15.96 12.33
N ARG A 117 9.48 -16.32 11.22
CA ARG A 117 10.59 -15.54 10.67
C ARG A 117 10.17 -14.10 10.38
N ALA A 118 8.95 -13.89 9.84
CA ALA A 118 8.40 -12.58 9.58
C ALA A 118 8.32 -11.72 10.84
N SER A 119 7.83 -12.31 11.93
CA SER A 119 7.71 -11.61 13.22
C SER A 119 9.08 -11.30 13.83
N LYS A 120 10.04 -12.21 13.74
CA LYS A 120 11.42 -11.97 14.19
C LYS A 120 12.07 -10.84 13.40
N ASP A 121 11.85 -10.77 12.10
CA ASP A 121 12.40 -9.72 11.25
C ASP A 121 11.72 -8.37 11.49
N PHE A 122 10.40 -8.36 11.70
CA PHE A 122 9.68 -7.15 12.11
C PHE A 122 10.19 -6.61 13.46
N LEU A 123 10.40 -7.46 14.46
CA LEU A 123 10.93 -7.04 15.76
C LEU A 123 12.34 -6.45 15.67
N LYS A 124 13.17 -6.93 14.74
CA LYS A 124 14.54 -6.41 14.55
C LYS A 124 14.57 -5.05 13.87
N SER A 125 13.64 -4.82 12.97
CA SER A 125 13.60 -3.59 12.16
C SER A 125 12.14 -3.26 11.83
N PRO A 126 11.36 -2.79 12.79
CA PRO A 126 9.99 -2.38 12.54
C PRO A 126 9.98 -1.20 11.58
N THR A 127 9.42 -1.38 10.41
CA THR A 127 9.29 -0.33 9.40
C THR A 127 7.86 0.16 9.32
N TYR A 128 7.70 1.46 9.42
CA TYR A 128 6.40 2.09 9.26
C TYR A 128 5.92 1.91 7.82
N GLY A 129 4.71 1.38 7.68
CA GLY A 129 4.12 1.17 6.35
C GLY A 129 4.62 -0.05 5.59
N ASP A 130 5.38 -0.93 6.24
CA ASP A 130 5.80 -2.20 5.67
C ASP A 130 4.58 -3.11 5.46
N GLY A 131 3.83 -2.83 4.40
CA GLY A 131 2.69 -3.62 3.96
C GLY A 131 3.12 -5.01 3.53
N GLY A 132 2.20 -5.96 3.56
CA GLY A 132 2.43 -7.38 3.39
C GLY A 132 3.33 -7.78 2.21
N MET A 133 3.33 -7.03 1.10
CA MET A 133 4.14 -7.36 -0.06
C MET A 133 5.64 -7.08 0.15
N ALA A 134 6.00 -5.92 0.71
CA ALA A 134 7.39 -5.58 0.99
C ALA A 134 7.99 -6.54 2.03
N SER A 135 7.22 -6.88 3.05
CA SER A 135 7.59 -7.88 4.05
C SER A 135 7.78 -9.27 3.43
N ALA A 136 6.85 -9.72 2.59
CA ALA A 136 6.95 -11.01 1.91
C ALA A 136 8.19 -11.10 1.02
N VAL A 137 8.49 -10.06 0.25
CA VAL A 137 9.67 -10.01 -0.61
C VAL A 137 10.97 -10.10 0.20
N ARG A 138 11.07 -9.36 1.31
CA ARG A 138 12.25 -9.44 2.20
C ARG A 138 12.45 -10.83 2.79
N ILE A 139 11.37 -11.52 3.14
CA ILE A 139 11.44 -12.88 3.68
C ILE A 139 11.95 -13.85 2.62
N VAL A 140 11.41 -13.76 1.41
CA VAL A 140 11.81 -14.64 0.29
C VAL A 140 13.28 -14.42 -0.07
N SER A 141 13.68 -13.15 -0.27
CA SER A 141 15.07 -12.84 -0.66
C SER A 141 16.12 -13.29 0.36
N ARG A 142 15.82 -13.21 1.67
CA ARG A 142 16.71 -13.72 2.73
C ARG A 142 16.75 -15.25 2.80
N GLY A 143 15.80 -15.94 2.18
CA GLY A 143 15.75 -17.41 2.05
C GLY A 143 16.66 -17.95 0.97
N GLU A 144 16.97 -17.15 -0.05
CA GLU A 144 17.82 -17.52 -1.18
C GLU A 144 19.33 -17.36 -0.87
N GLU A 145 19.69 -16.67 0.20
CA GLU A 145 21.08 -16.49 0.67
C GLU A 145 21.62 -17.66 1.53
N LYS A 146 20.92 -18.80 1.53
CA LYS A 146 21.35 -20.07 2.17
C LYS A 146 21.68 -21.13 1.12
#